data_60f6ee031013bbee9ed775a79a88efcb
#
_entry.id   60f6ee031013bbee9ed775a79a88efcb
#
_cell.length_a   1.000
_cell.length_b   1.000
_cell.length_c   1.000
_cell.angle_alpha   90.00
_cell.angle_beta   90.00
_cell.angle_gamma   90.00
#
_symmetry.space_group_name_H-M   'P 1'
#
loop_
_entity.id
_entity.type
_entity.pdbx_description
1 polymer ?
#
loop_
_entity_poly.entity_id
_entity_poly.type
_entity_poly.pdbx_seq_one_letter_code
_entity_poly.pdbx_strand_id
1 'polypeptide(L)'
;MIEFEFWWLLVIPLFFILGWVSARVDIKQIISESTDLPASLFKALSYLNSNQNENAIAELEKAVKLKNDSLEIHFALGSALRKQGKYDKAINLHASLLNKREITAEQESSIKAELAQDYFKAGLYGRSESILKQLKNEKYFQYSLNLLREIYVRERDWDKAIEPASDLEKISGVSFRISISHYYCELATNKLMNKEYGLAKTYLKKSLDEYKNCVRANILLGDIAYEEKKHGEAIVYWKKIEYQQPEYLGLVTQKIISAYEIQNNINEALSILSRYYDLYKLKTILSSIYELVLKNEGVERAEEIARNELIQRPSLLSLDQLFQILTIKKSNEIENIELIQQTVKNSIGERRFFNCNECGFKAKQFHWQCPGCNSWESLPSEPIDITLEN
;
A
#
# COMPACT_ATOMS: atom_id res chain seq x y z
N MET A 1 -10.29 -71.56 48.35
CA MET A 1 -8.86 -71.24 48.18
C MET A 1 -8.63 -71.02 46.70
N ILE A 2 -8.27 -69.83 46.32
CA ILE A 2 -7.89 -69.55 44.90
C ILE A 2 -6.45 -69.95 44.81
N GLU A 3 -6.17 -71.11 44.10
CA GLU A 3 -4.79 -71.52 43.79
C GLU A 3 -4.22 -70.46 42.82
N PHE A 4 -3.29 -69.65 43.34
CA PHE A 4 -2.51 -68.71 42.56
C PHE A 4 -1.53 -69.47 41.71
N GLU A 5 -1.85 -69.69 40.44
CA GLU A 5 -0.91 -70.41 39.51
C GLU A 5 0.25 -69.47 39.20
N PHE A 6 1.45 -69.78 39.65
CA PHE A 6 2.70 -68.98 39.53
C PHE A 6 3.09 -68.60 38.10
N TRP A 7 2.50 -69.22 37.08
CA TRP A 7 2.81 -68.95 35.70
C TRP A 7 2.31 -67.55 35.30
N TRP A 8 1.32 -66.94 35.98
CA TRP A 8 0.88 -65.53 35.77
C TRP A 8 1.98 -64.50 36.05
N LEU A 9 2.96 -64.83 36.91
CA LEU A 9 4.13 -63.98 37.15
C LEU A 9 5.07 -63.88 35.95
N LEU A 10 5.03 -64.82 35.02
CA LEU A 10 5.80 -64.74 33.75
C LEU A 10 5.17 -63.81 32.72
N VAL A 11 3.89 -63.51 32.83
CA VAL A 11 3.16 -62.59 31.92
C VAL A 11 3.60 -61.17 32.12
N ILE A 12 3.92 -60.77 33.34
CA ILE A 12 4.36 -59.40 33.67
C ILE A 12 5.64 -59.01 32.98
N PRO A 13 6.75 -59.80 33.03
CA PRO A 13 7.97 -59.47 32.30
C PRO A 13 7.79 -59.54 30.77
N LEU A 14 6.88 -60.41 30.26
CA LEU A 14 6.58 -60.47 28.85
C LEU A 14 5.94 -59.17 28.34
N PHE A 15 4.95 -58.63 29.04
CA PHE A 15 4.34 -57.35 28.71
C PHE A 15 5.33 -56.18 28.86
N PHE A 16 6.21 -56.25 29.86
CA PHE A 16 7.27 -55.26 30.01
C PHE A 16 8.26 -55.28 28.86
N ILE A 17 8.67 -56.46 28.39
CA ILE A 17 9.56 -56.63 27.25
C ILE A 17 8.87 -56.16 25.95
N LEU A 18 7.60 -56.53 25.74
CA LEU A 18 6.82 -56.07 24.59
C LEU A 18 6.61 -54.58 24.59
N GLY A 19 6.28 -53.97 25.73
CA GLY A 19 6.16 -52.50 25.87
C GLY A 19 7.49 -51.78 25.64
N TRP A 20 8.61 -52.37 26.16
CA TRP A 20 9.93 -51.79 25.96
C TRP A 20 10.40 -51.89 24.48
N VAL A 21 10.11 -53.00 23.80
CA VAL A 21 10.41 -53.19 22.38
C VAL A 21 9.56 -52.22 21.52
N SER A 22 8.25 -52.12 21.81
CA SER A 22 7.35 -51.17 21.11
C SER A 22 7.80 -49.74 21.28
N ALA A 23 8.07 -49.30 22.51
CA ALA A 23 8.58 -47.97 22.79
C ALA A 23 9.94 -47.68 22.08
N ARG A 24 10.78 -48.67 21.98
CA ARG A 24 12.10 -48.54 21.32
C ARG A 24 12.00 -48.50 19.81
N VAL A 25 11.01 -49.18 19.22
CA VAL A 25 10.71 -49.12 17.78
C VAL A 25 10.11 -47.73 17.45
N ASP A 26 9.13 -47.24 18.21
CA ASP A 26 8.54 -45.91 18.02
C ASP A 26 9.58 -44.79 18.15
N ILE A 27 10.45 -44.87 19.22
CA ILE A 27 11.51 -43.87 19.40
C ILE A 27 12.54 -43.94 18.26
N LYS A 28 12.91 -45.14 17.79
CA LYS A 28 13.81 -45.27 16.63
C LYS A 28 13.19 -44.74 15.36
N GLN A 29 11.88 -44.91 15.15
CA GLN A 29 11.17 -44.42 14.00
C GLN A 29 11.06 -42.91 14.04
N ILE A 30 10.72 -42.30 15.19
CA ILE A 30 10.70 -40.85 15.39
C ILE A 30 12.10 -40.23 15.24
N ILE A 31 13.14 -40.86 15.78
CA ILE A 31 14.52 -40.42 15.62
C ILE A 31 14.99 -40.59 14.16
N SER A 32 14.60 -41.65 13.48
CA SER A 32 14.90 -41.86 12.06
C SER A 32 14.21 -40.82 11.18
N GLU A 33 12.96 -40.50 11.46
CA GLU A 33 12.26 -39.45 10.76
C GLU A 33 12.84 -38.06 11.04
N SER A 34 13.32 -37.79 12.27
CA SER A 34 13.93 -36.47 12.64
C SER A 34 15.40 -36.36 12.20
N THR A 35 16.16 -37.47 12.07
CA THR A 35 17.56 -37.46 11.59
C THR A 35 17.69 -37.52 10.07
N ASP A 36 16.58 -37.59 9.36
CA ASP A 36 16.56 -37.79 7.90
C ASP A 36 16.75 -36.50 7.08
N LEU A 37 16.88 -35.36 7.77
CA LEU A 37 17.16 -34.09 7.08
C LEU A 37 18.68 -33.94 6.85
N PRO A 38 19.11 -33.68 5.60
CA PRO A 38 20.55 -33.54 5.29
C PRO A 38 21.20 -32.42 6.10
N ALA A 39 22.41 -32.65 6.62
CA ALA A 39 23.17 -31.59 7.32
C ALA A 39 23.38 -30.33 6.46
N SER A 40 23.37 -30.48 5.15
CA SER A 40 23.39 -29.38 4.18
C SER A 40 22.17 -28.47 4.28
N LEU A 41 20.99 -29.00 4.66
CA LEU A 41 19.79 -28.14 4.87
C LEU A 41 19.98 -27.19 6.07
N PHE A 42 20.49 -27.71 7.19
CA PHE A 42 20.78 -26.87 8.37
C PHE A 42 21.81 -25.78 8.10
N LYS A 43 22.87 -26.13 7.33
CA LYS A 43 23.85 -25.13 6.88
C LYS A 43 23.23 -24.09 5.98
N ALA A 44 22.36 -24.49 5.04
CA ALA A 44 21.66 -23.59 4.16
C ALA A 44 20.76 -22.61 4.92
N LEU A 45 20.01 -23.09 5.93
CA LEU A 45 19.17 -22.24 6.79
C LEU A 45 20.02 -21.23 7.57
N SER A 46 21.21 -21.63 8.07
CA SER A 46 22.15 -20.72 8.71
C SER A 46 22.64 -19.62 7.75
N TYR A 47 22.96 -19.98 6.51
CA TYR A 47 23.37 -19.02 5.48
C TYR A 47 22.23 -18.08 5.06
N LEU A 48 20.98 -18.57 4.97
CA LEU A 48 19.81 -17.72 4.70
C LEU A 48 19.59 -16.69 5.79
N ASN A 49 19.76 -17.09 7.06
CA ASN A 49 19.65 -16.18 8.19
C ASN A 49 20.75 -15.11 8.20
N SER A 50 21.94 -15.44 7.66
CA SER A 50 23.08 -14.53 7.55
C SER A 50 23.08 -13.72 6.24
N ASN A 51 22.01 -13.75 5.45
CA ASN A 51 21.90 -13.14 4.12
C ASN A 51 22.96 -13.59 3.09
N GLN A 52 23.60 -14.73 3.32
CA GLN A 52 24.57 -15.35 2.40
C GLN A 52 23.87 -16.25 1.39
N ASN A 53 23.08 -15.65 0.53
CA ASN A 53 22.17 -16.38 -0.37
C ASN A 53 22.90 -17.34 -1.34
N GLU A 54 24.10 -17.00 -1.80
CA GLU A 54 24.87 -17.88 -2.71
C GLU A 54 25.30 -19.18 -2.03
N ASN A 55 25.84 -19.07 -0.81
CA ASN A 55 26.23 -20.22 -0.01
C ASN A 55 25.01 -21.08 0.36
N ALA A 56 23.88 -20.44 0.67
CA ALA A 56 22.63 -21.13 0.94
C ALA A 56 22.15 -21.94 -0.27
N ILE A 57 22.18 -21.37 -1.48
CA ILE A 57 21.80 -22.09 -2.71
C ILE A 57 22.70 -23.26 -2.95
N ALA A 58 24.03 -23.12 -2.81
CA ALA A 58 24.97 -24.25 -3.00
C ALA A 58 24.72 -25.42 -2.04
N GLU A 59 24.38 -25.11 -0.78
CA GLU A 59 24.04 -26.16 0.21
C GLU A 59 22.66 -26.76 -0.04
N LEU A 60 21.65 -25.98 -0.50
CA LEU A 60 20.34 -26.48 -0.89
C LEU A 60 20.42 -27.38 -2.13
N GLU A 61 21.24 -27.05 -3.12
CA GLU A 61 21.47 -27.91 -4.29
C GLU A 61 22.09 -29.26 -3.91
N LYS A 62 23.00 -29.29 -2.91
CA LYS A 62 23.50 -30.54 -2.34
C LYS A 62 22.40 -31.33 -1.63
N ALA A 63 21.56 -30.64 -0.84
CA ALA A 63 20.46 -31.26 -0.12
C ALA A 63 19.44 -31.90 -1.08
N VAL A 64 19.09 -31.19 -2.18
CA VAL A 64 18.21 -31.74 -3.24
C VAL A 64 18.79 -33.00 -3.89
N LYS A 65 20.10 -33.04 -4.14
CA LYS A 65 20.75 -34.22 -4.70
C LYS A 65 20.72 -35.43 -3.76
N LEU A 66 20.78 -35.18 -2.44
CA LEU A 66 20.75 -36.24 -1.42
C LEU A 66 19.32 -36.74 -1.17
N LYS A 67 18.32 -35.86 -1.23
CA LYS A 67 16.93 -36.16 -0.96
C LYS A 67 16.03 -35.54 -2.03
N ASN A 68 16.05 -36.11 -3.22
CA ASN A 68 15.34 -35.58 -4.41
C ASN A 68 13.80 -35.65 -4.29
N ASP A 69 13.28 -36.40 -3.31
CA ASP A 69 11.83 -36.58 -3.14
C ASP A 69 11.18 -35.55 -2.16
N SER A 70 12.00 -34.81 -1.39
CA SER A 70 11.46 -33.80 -0.48
C SER A 70 11.07 -32.50 -1.22
N LEU A 71 9.77 -32.18 -1.25
CA LEU A 71 9.24 -30.94 -1.82
C LEU A 71 9.69 -29.72 -1.03
N GLU A 72 9.82 -29.86 0.29
CA GLU A 72 10.21 -28.76 1.19
C GLU A 72 11.60 -28.22 0.86
N ILE A 73 12.54 -29.15 0.53
CA ILE A 73 13.91 -28.77 0.13
C ILE A 73 13.89 -28.06 -1.22
N HIS A 74 13.06 -28.54 -2.16
CA HIS A 74 12.91 -27.89 -3.46
C HIS A 74 12.27 -26.49 -3.33
N PHE A 75 11.25 -26.33 -2.46
CA PHE A 75 10.64 -25.03 -2.19
C PHE A 75 11.60 -24.05 -1.52
N ALA A 76 12.42 -24.54 -0.59
CA ALA A 76 13.49 -23.74 0.03
C ALA A 76 14.51 -23.26 -1.03
N LEU A 77 14.94 -24.16 -1.94
CA LEU A 77 15.85 -23.81 -3.04
C LEU A 77 15.20 -22.80 -3.99
N GLY A 78 13.95 -23.02 -4.41
CA GLY A 78 13.22 -22.08 -5.27
C GLY A 78 13.07 -20.70 -4.63
N SER A 79 12.73 -20.64 -3.35
CA SER A 79 12.64 -19.40 -2.59
C SER A 79 13.99 -18.67 -2.51
N ALA A 80 15.10 -19.38 -2.28
CA ALA A 80 16.44 -18.82 -2.29
C ALA A 80 16.84 -18.28 -3.67
N LEU A 81 16.52 -19.01 -4.73
CA LEU A 81 16.73 -18.59 -6.11
C LEU A 81 15.94 -17.30 -6.44
N ARG A 82 14.66 -17.23 -6.03
CA ARG A 82 13.82 -16.02 -6.19
C ARG A 82 14.43 -14.82 -5.47
N LYS A 83 14.92 -14.99 -4.24
CA LYS A 83 15.57 -13.89 -3.47
C LYS A 83 16.81 -13.37 -4.15
N GLN A 84 17.51 -14.20 -4.91
CA GLN A 84 18.68 -13.81 -5.74
C GLN A 84 18.30 -13.28 -7.14
N GLY A 85 17.02 -13.22 -7.49
CA GLY A 85 16.60 -12.82 -8.84
C GLY A 85 16.84 -13.88 -9.93
N LYS A 86 17.22 -15.12 -9.57
CA LYS A 86 17.43 -16.25 -10.49
C LYS A 86 16.09 -16.93 -10.83
N TYR A 87 15.14 -16.15 -11.35
CA TYR A 87 13.75 -16.57 -11.56
C TYR A 87 13.63 -17.76 -12.52
N ASP A 88 14.39 -17.76 -13.62
CA ASP A 88 14.35 -18.87 -14.59
C ASP A 88 14.72 -20.22 -13.97
N LYS A 89 15.71 -20.22 -13.06
CA LYS A 89 16.09 -21.45 -12.35
C LYS A 89 15.01 -21.90 -11.38
N ALA A 90 14.35 -21.00 -10.67
CA ALA A 90 13.24 -21.32 -9.78
C ALA A 90 12.04 -21.86 -10.57
N ILE A 91 11.67 -21.23 -11.69
CA ILE A 91 10.60 -21.68 -12.59
C ILE A 91 10.89 -23.10 -13.09
N ASN A 92 12.09 -23.34 -13.63
CA ASN A 92 12.47 -24.65 -14.16
C ASN A 92 12.47 -25.72 -13.06
N LEU A 93 12.92 -25.37 -11.84
CA LEU A 93 12.89 -26.25 -10.69
C LEU A 93 11.46 -26.69 -10.36
N HIS A 94 10.55 -25.74 -10.12
CA HIS A 94 9.17 -26.05 -9.74
C HIS A 94 8.37 -26.67 -10.88
N ALA A 95 8.58 -26.23 -12.14
CA ALA A 95 7.93 -26.84 -13.31
C ALA A 95 8.35 -28.31 -13.48
N SER A 96 9.62 -28.67 -13.19
CA SER A 96 10.08 -30.06 -13.26
C SER A 96 9.41 -30.98 -12.24
N LEU A 97 9.00 -30.41 -11.08
CA LEU A 97 8.29 -31.18 -10.05
C LEU A 97 6.88 -31.59 -10.49
N LEU A 98 6.19 -30.77 -11.30
CA LEU A 98 4.86 -31.10 -11.84
C LEU A 98 4.88 -32.28 -12.82
N ASN A 99 6.05 -32.63 -13.39
CA ASN A 99 6.21 -33.76 -14.33
C ASN A 99 6.49 -35.07 -13.63
N LYS A 100 6.64 -35.10 -12.30
CA LYS A 100 6.85 -36.37 -11.55
C LYS A 100 5.57 -37.22 -11.58
N ARG A 101 5.72 -38.54 -11.72
CA ARG A 101 4.59 -39.46 -11.94
C ARG A 101 3.69 -39.72 -10.72
N GLU A 102 4.17 -39.42 -9.51
CA GLU A 102 3.47 -39.75 -8.26
C GLU A 102 3.34 -38.48 -7.39
N ILE A 103 2.51 -37.51 -7.81
CA ILE A 103 2.20 -36.34 -7.03
C ILE A 103 0.75 -36.41 -6.57
N THR A 104 0.52 -36.17 -5.26
CA THR A 104 -0.84 -36.01 -4.73
C THR A 104 -1.45 -34.67 -5.17
N ALA A 105 -2.79 -34.55 -5.17
CA ALA A 105 -3.49 -33.31 -5.51
C ALA A 105 -3.07 -32.13 -4.59
N GLU A 106 -2.73 -32.40 -3.33
CA GLU A 106 -2.25 -31.38 -2.40
C GLU A 106 -0.83 -30.92 -2.76
N GLN A 107 0.05 -31.86 -3.10
CA GLN A 107 1.42 -31.56 -3.56
C GLN A 107 1.41 -30.77 -4.87
N GLU A 108 0.54 -31.15 -5.81
CA GLU A 108 0.35 -30.41 -7.06
C GLU A 108 -0.06 -28.96 -6.79
N SER A 109 -1.02 -28.75 -5.88
CA SER A 109 -1.46 -27.40 -5.49
C SER A 109 -0.34 -26.59 -4.86
N SER A 110 0.50 -27.22 -4.01
CA SER A 110 1.67 -26.58 -3.39
C SER A 110 2.69 -26.15 -4.45
N ILE A 111 3.02 -27.04 -5.38
CA ILE A 111 3.98 -26.76 -6.47
C ILE A 111 3.45 -25.66 -7.38
N LYS A 112 2.15 -25.70 -7.73
CA LYS A 112 1.50 -24.66 -8.52
C LYS A 112 1.55 -23.29 -7.81
N ALA A 113 1.37 -23.23 -6.48
CA ALA A 113 1.46 -22.00 -5.73
C ALA A 113 2.87 -21.40 -5.78
N GLU A 114 3.92 -22.22 -5.60
CA GLU A 114 5.32 -21.79 -5.71
C GLU A 114 5.67 -21.35 -7.13
N LEU A 115 5.23 -22.09 -8.15
CA LEU A 115 5.45 -21.75 -9.55
C LEU A 115 4.73 -20.45 -9.95
N ALA A 116 3.52 -20.20 -9.44
CA ALA A 116 2.82 -18.94 -9.64
C ALA A 116 3.59 -17.77 -9.02
N GLN A 117 4.18 -17.98 -7.84
CA GLN A 117 5.04 -16.99 -7.19
C GLN A 117 6.32 -16.71 -7.99
N ASP A 118 6.92 -17.74 -8.60
CA ASP A 118 8.09 -17.58 -9.46
C ASP A 118 7.76 -16.72 -10.67
N TYR A 119 6.67 -17.03 -11.38
CA TYR A 119 6.21 -16.24 -12.51
C TYR A 119 5.88 -14.80 -12.13
N PHE A 120 5.23 -14.61 -10.98
CA PHE A 120 4.92 -13.29 -10.46
C PHE A 120 6.20 -12.45 -10.23
N LYS A 121 7.20 -13.04 -9.55
CA LYS A 121 8.48 -12.35 -9.29
C LYS A 121 9.29 -12.12 -10.56
N ALA A 122 9.16 -12.98 -11.56
CA ALA A 122 9.74 -12.82 -12.89
C ALA A 122 9.02 -11.75 -13.75
N GLY A 123 7.89 -11.19 -13.29
CA GLY A 123 7.07 -10.25 -14.07
C GLY A 123 6.20 -10.93 -15.16
N LEU A 124 6.14 -12.25 -15.17
CA LEU A 124 5.34 -13.04 -16.13
C LEU A 124 3.90 -13.20 -15.61
N TYR A 125 3.20 -12.06 -15.45
CA TYR A 125 1.91 -11.97 -14.76
C TYR A 125 0.83 -12.85 -15.40
N GLY A 126 0.71 -12.89 -16.72
CA GLY A 126 -0.27 -13.74 -17.40
C GLY A 126 -0.10 -15.24 -17.13
N ARG A 127 1.16 -15.73 -16.99
CA ARG A 127 1.43 -17.13 -16.62
C ARG A 127 1.07 -17.38 -15.17
N SER A 128 1.42 -16.46 -14.28
CA SER A 128 1.04 -16.52 -12.86
C SER A 128 -0.47 -16.56 -12.70
N GLU A 129 -1.21 -15.65 -13.35
CA GLU A 129 -2.68 -15.60 -13.35
C GLU A 129 -3.30 -16.91 -13.79
N SER A 130 -2.81 -17.49 -14.88
CA SER A 130 -3.32 -18.76 -15.42
C SER A 130 -3.23 -19.92 -14.41
N ILE A 131 -2.15 -19.99 -13.65
CA ILE A 131 -1.97 -21.01 -12.61
C ILE A 131 -2.85 -20.71 -11.39
N LEU A 132 -2.87 -19.45 -10.93
CA LEU A 132 -3.64 -19.05 -9.75
C LEU A 132 -5.14 -19.32 -9.91
N LYS A 133 -5.69 -19.11 -11.09
CA LYS A 133 -7.10 -19.43 -11.41
C LYS A 133 -7.44 -20.92 -11.31
N GLN A 134 -6.44 -21.81 -11.37
CA GLN A 134 -6.63 -23.25 -11.21
C GLN A 134 -6.57 -23.67 -9.73
N LEU A 135 -6.00 -22.85 -8.84
CA LEU A 135 -5.85 -23.13 -7.42
C LEU A 135 -7.15 -22.86 -6.67
N LYS A 136 -8.11 -23.79 -6.74
CA LYS A 136 -9.41 -23.71 -6.06
C LYS A 136 -9.44 -24.41 -4.70
N ASN A 137 -8.32 -25.00 -4.25
CA ASN A 137 -8.20 -25.64 -2.96
C ASN A 137 -8.32 -24.59 -1.83
N GLU A 138 -9.13 -24.84 -0.80
CA GLU A 138 -9.35 -23.93 0.33
C GLU A 138 -8.05 -23.41 0.95
N LYS A 139 -7.03 -24.29 1.09
CA LYS A 139 -5.71 -23.95 1.64
C LYS A 139 -4.98 -22.85 0.86
N TYR A 140 -5.12 -22.80 -0.46
CA TYR A 140 -4.43 -21.86 -1.34
C TYR A 140 -5.32 -20.78 -1.91
N PHE A 141 -6.63 -20.83 -1.64
CA PHE A 141 -7.59 -19.92 -2.23
C PHE A 141 -7.33 -18.46 -1.81
N GLN A 142 -7.17 -18.21 -0.53
CA GLN A 142 -6.84 -16.88 -0.02
C GLN A 142 -5.50 -16.37 -0.57
N TYR A 143 -4.50 -17.25 -0.66
CA TYR A 143 -3.21 -16.93 -1.27
C TYR A 143 -3.36 -16.54 -2.75
N SER A 144 -4.12 -17.32 -3.51
CA SER A 144 -4.39 -17.06 -4.93
C SER A 144 -5.06 -15.72 -5.14
N LEU A 145 -6.10 -15.40 -4.36
CA LEU A 145 -6.81 -14.13 -4.43
C LEU A 145 -5.88 -12.94 -4.12
N ASN A 146 -5.03 -13.06 -3.09
CA ASN A 146 -4.07 -12.01 -2.76
C ASN A 146 -3.11 -11.73 -3.93
N LEU A 147 -2.56 -12.80 -4.53
CA LEU A 147 -1.60 -12.66 -5.60
C LEU A 147 -2.26 -12.18 -6.91
N LEU A 148 -3.47 -12.66 -7.22
CA LEU A 148 -4.28 -12.17 -8.35
C LEU A 148 -4.58 -10.68 -8.22
N ARG A 149 -5.04 -10.24 -7.03
CA ARG A 149 -5.27 -8.82 -6.76
C ARG A 149 -3.99 -7.99 -6.98
N GLU A 150 -2.84 -8.50 -6.48
CA GLU A 150 -1.56 -7.80 -6.64
C GLU A 150 -1.13 -7.71 -8.11
N ILE A 151 -1.34 -8.78 -8.90
CA ILE A 151 -1.10 -8.79 -10.35
C ILE A 151 -1.94 -7.70 -11.03
N TYR A 152 -3.26 -7.71 -10.81
CA TYR A 152 -4.16 -6.76 -11.47
C TYR A 152 -3.89 -5.31 -11.07
N VAL A 153 -3.53 -5.05 -9.81
CA VAL A 153 -3.10 -3.73 -9.35
C VAL A 153 -1.82 -3.27 -10.08
N ARG A 154 -0.84 -4.16 -10.26
CA ARG A 154 0.40 -3.85 -10.99
C ARG A 154 0.19 -3.59 -12.48
N GLU A 155 -0.72 -4.35 -13.09
CA GLU A 155 -1.13 -4.19 -14.48
C GLU A 155 -2.12 -3.03 -14.68
N ARG A 156 -2.58 -2.40 -13.58
CA ARG A 156 -3.64 -1.38 -13.56
C ARG A 156 -4.96 -1.87 -14.19
N ASP A 157 -5.21 -3.17 -14.12
CA ASP A 157 -6.48 -3.77 -14.52
C ASP A 157 -7.45 -3.72 -13.33
N TRP A 158 -7.95 -2.51 -13.08
CA TRP A 158 -8.74 -2.19 -11.89
C TRP A 158 -10.06 -2.96 -11.85
N ASP A 159 -10.64 -3.22 -13.02
CA ASP A 159 -11.89 -3.97 -13.13
C ASP A 159 -11.71 -5.41 -12.60
N LYS A 160 -10.64 -6.08 -13.02
CA LYS A 160 -10.33 -7.43 -12.51
C LYS A 160 -9.81 -7.43 -11.07
N ALA A 161 -9.28 -6.33 -10.55
CA ALA A 161 -8.80 -6.25 -9.17
C ALA A 161 -9.92 -6.24 -8.13
N ILE A 162 -11.13 -5.83 -8.51
CA ILE A 162 -12.29 -5.67 -7.60
C ILE A 162 -12.76 -7.02 -7.06
N GLU A 163 -12.96 -8.02 -7.91
CA GLU A 163 -13.49 -9.33 -7.51
C GLU A 163 -12.58 -10.03 -6.46
N PRO A 164 -11.27 -10.21 -6.70
CA PRO A 164 -10.39 -10.80 -5.70
C PRO A 164 -10.33 -10.00 -4.39
N ALA A 165 -10.40 -8.66 -4.44
CA ALA A 165 -10.42 -7.84 -3.24
C ALA A 165 -11.71 -8.04 -2.41
N SER A 166 -12.87 -8.11 -3.09
CA SER A 166 -14.17 -8.37 -2.46
C SER A 166 -14.24 -9.77 -1.84
N ASP A 167 -13.70 -10.78 -2.52
CA ASP A 167 -13.70 -12.15 -2.01
C ASP A 167 -12.71 -12.30 -0.83
N LEU A 168 -11.59 -11.62 -0.88
CA LEU A 168 -10.66 -11.56 0.26
C LEU A 168 -11.31 -10.94 1.50
N GLU A 169 -12.10 -9.88 1.35
CA GLU A 169 -12.84 -9.28 2.47
C GLU A 169 -13.78 -10.30 3.12
N LYS A 170 -14.53 -11.07 2.32
CA LYS A 170 -15.46 -12.10 2.82
C LYS A 170 -14.74 -13.23 3.59
N ILE A 171 -13.55 -13.62 3.15
CA ILE A 171 -12.82 -14.77 3.70
C ILE A 171 -11.96 -14.36 4.91
N SER A 172 -11.23 -13.25 4.80
CA SER A 172 -10.26 -12.83 5.81
C SER A 172 -10.85 -11.94 6.90
N GLY A 173 -12.03 -11.33 6.65
CA GLY A 173 -12.61 -10.30 7.52
C GLY A 173 -11.84 -8.97 7.49
N VAL A 174 -10.76 -8.86 6.71
CA VAL A 174 -10.01 -7.62 6.52
C VAL A 174 -10.70 -6.78 5.47
N SER A 175 -11.00 -5.51 5.79
CA SER A 175 -11.70 -4.64 4.87
C SER A 175 -10.81 -4.19 3.70
N PHE A 176 -11.31 -4.33 2.48
CA PHE A 176 -10.73 -3.81 1.25
C PHE A 176 -11.52 -2.66 0.63
N ARG A 177 -12.56 -2.15 1.32
CA ARG A 177 -13.48 -1.12 0.82
C ARG A 177 -12.76 0.13 0.33
N ILE A 178 -11.76 0.62 1.07
CA ILE A 178 -10.94 1.76 0.64
C ILE A 178 -10.25 1.45 -0.69
N SER A 179 -9.60 0.29 -0.81
CA SER A 179 -8.93 -0.11 -2.05
C SER A 179 -9.90 -0.24 -3.23
N ILE A 180 -11.04 -0.91 -3.02
CA ILE A 180 -12.07 -1.09 -4.05
C ILE A 180 -12.66 0.25 -4.49
N SER A 181 -12.92 1.18 -3.56
CA SER A 181 -13.40 2.51 -3.88
C SER A 181 -12.42 3.28 -4.75
N HIS A 182 -11.12 3.17 -4.47
CA HIS A 182 -10.08 3.76 -5.31
C HIS A 182 -9.93 3.07 -6.67
N TYR A 183 -10.14 1.75 -6.77
CA TYR A 183 -10.18 1.08 -8.08
C TYR A 183 -11.29 1.65 -8.95
N TYR A 184 -12.48 1.90 -8.38
CA TYR A 184 -13.55 2.59 -9.09
C TYR A 184 -13.18 4.03 -9.47
N CYS A 185 -12.44 4.76 -8.62
CA CYS A 185 -11.93 6.08 -8.97
C CYS A 185 -10.92 6.03 -10.14
N GLU A 186 -10.07 5.02 -10.21
CA GLU A 186 -9.16 4.81 -11.35
C GLU A 186 -9.92 4.51 -12.64
N LEU A 187 -10.94 3.63 -12.59
CA LEU A 187 -11.82 3.35 -13.73
C LEU A 187 -12.52 4.63 -14.20
N ALA A 188 -13.02 5.44 -13.26
CA ALA A 188 -13.61 6.74 -13.56
C ALA A 188 -12.61 7.69 -14.22
N THR A 189 -11.38 7.75 -13.72
CA THR A 189 -10.31 8.59 -14.28
C THR A 189 -9.99 8.20 -15.72
N ASN A 190 -9.94 6.89 -16.03
CA ASN A 190 -9.75 6.41 -17.41
C ASN A 190 -10.92 6.87 -18.33
N LYS A 191 -12.17 6.88 -17.82
CA LYS A 191 -13.34 7.38 -18.56
C LYS A 191 -13.28 8.90 -18.75
N LEU A 192 -12.80 9.63 -17.76
CA LEU A 192 -12.61 11.08 -17.85
C LEU A 192 -11.60 11.49 -18.93
N MET A 193 -10.51 10.74 -19.09
CA MET A 193 -9.54 10.98 -20.16
C MET A 193 -10.21 10.91 -21.56
N ASN A 194 -11.22 10.07 -21.70
CA ASN A 194 -12.00 9.90 -22.93
C ASN A 194 -13.23 10.84 -22.98
N LYS A 195 -13.42 11.72 -21.99
CA LYS A 195 -14.62 12.60 -21.84
C LYS A 195 -15.95 11.85 -21.73
N GLU A 196 -15.92 10.59 -21.30
CA GLU A 196 -17.10 9.75 -21.07
C GLU A 196 -17.72 10.04 -19.69
N TYR A 197 -18.18 11.30 -19.45
CA TYR A 197 -18.62 11.78 -18.12
C TYR A 197 -19.73 10.93 -17.50
N GLY A 198 -20.66 10.39 -18.31
CA GLY A 198 -21.77 9.54 -17.82
C GLY A 198 -21.26 8.25 -17.16
N LEU A 199 -20.34 7.56 -17.83
CA LEU A 199 -19.72 6.34 -17.29
C LEU A 199 -18.82 6.64 -16.10
N ALA A 200 -18.06 7.73 -16.14
CA ALA A 200 -17.23 8.18 -15.02
C ALA A 200 -18.09 8.40 -13.77
N LYS A 201 -19.22 9.13 -13.87
CA LYS A 201 -20.15 9.35 -12.75
C LYS A 201 -20.70 8.03 -12.20
N THR A 202 -20.95 7.03 -13.06
CA THR A 202 -21.42 5.72 -12.62
C THR A 202 -20.38 5.00 -11.78
N TYR A 203 -19.10 5.00 -12.18
CA TYR A 203 -18.02 4.43 -11.38
C TYR A 203 -17.80 5.18 -10.07
N LEU A 204 -17.87 6.52 -10.08
CA LEU A 204 -17.73 7.33 -8.86
C LEU A 204 -18.87 7.10 -7.85
N LYS A 205 -20.08 6.85 -8.32
CA LYS A 205 -21.20 6.42 -7.44
C LYS A 205 -20.90 5.07 -6.81
N LYS A 206 -20.45 4.08 -7.59
CA LYS A 206 -20.01 2.77 -7.05
C LYS A 206 -18.90 2.93 -6.03
N SER A 207 -17.94 3.83 -6.27
CA SER A 207 -16.88 4.14 -5.29
C SER A 207 -17.46 4.62 -3.96
N LEU A 208 -18.45 5.52 -3.98
CA LEU A 208 -19.11 6.03 -2.77
C LEU A 208 -20.05 5.00 -2.11
N ASP A 209 -20.63 4.09 -2.89
CA ASP A 209 -21.42 2.98 -2.35
C ASP A 209 -20.54 2.00 -1.56
N GLU A 210 -19.33 1.72 -2.04
CA GLU A 210 -18.34 0.89 -1.32
C GLU A 210 -17.78 1.61 -0.09
N TYR A 211 -17.37 2.86 -0.25
CA TYR A 211 -16.78 3.68 0.82
C TYR A 211 -17.28 5.12 0.78
N LYS A 212 -18.26 5.43 1.63
CA LYS A 212 -18.92 6.76 1.66
C LYS A 212 -17.95 7.91 1.91
N ASN A 213 -16.85 7.64 2.62
CA ASN A 213 -15.83 8.64 2.95
C ASN A 213 -14.74 8.77 1.86
N CYS A 214 -14.92 8.20 0.68
CA CYS A 214 -13.98 8.37 -0.43
C CYS A 214 -13.95 9.82 -0.91
N VAL A 215 -13.01 10.60 -0.41
CA VAL A 215 -12.79 12.00 -0.77
C VAL A 215 -12.52 12.16 -2.26
N ARG A 216 -11.68 11.29 -2.82
CA ARG A 216 -11.31 11.33 -4.24
C ARG A 216 -12.51 11.26 -5.15
N ALA A 217 -13.51 10.45 -4.81
CA ALA A 217 -14.73 10.33 -5.61
C ALA A 217 -15.52 11.65 -5.66
N ASN A 218 -15.64 12.38 -4.54
CA ASN A 218 -16.31 13.67 -4.53
C ASN A 218 -15.47 14.78 -5.20
N ILE A 219 -14.14 14.72 -5.12
CA ILE A 219 -13.28 15.62 -5.91
C ILE A 219 -13.56 15.43 -7.40
N LEU A 220 -13.51 14.20 -7.90
CA LEU A 220 -13.74 13.90 -9.32
C LEU A 220 -15.17 14.23 -9.78
N LEU A 221 -16.19 13.99 -8.94
CA LEU A 221 -17.58 14.41 -9.25
C LEU A 221 -17.70 15.95 -9.36
N GLY A 222 -17.05 16.68 -8.47
CA GLY A 222 -16.99 18.12 -8.54
C GLY A 222 -16.25 18.61 -9.79
N ASP A 223 -15.13 17.96 -10.13
CA ASP A 223 -14.38 18.28 -11.35
C ASP A 223 -15.22 18.07 -12.61
N ILE A 224 -15.98 16.98 -12.69
CA ILE A 224 -16.92 16.72 -13.80
C ILE A 224 -18.00 17.83 -13.85
N ALA A 225 -18.60 18.18 -12.71
CA ALA A 225 -19.62 19.22 -12.68
C ALA A 225 -19.06 20.58 -13.11
N TYR A 226 -17.82 20.90 -12.74
CA TYR A 226 -17.12 22.10 -13.15
C TYR A 226 -16.89 22.15 -14.67
N GLU A 227 -16.42 21.05 -15.27
CA GLU A 227 -16.25 20.92 -16.73
C GLU A 227 -17.60 21.04 -17.47
N GLU A 228 -18.69 20.53 -16.89
CA GLU A 228 -20.05 20.70 -17.40
C GLU A 228 -20.60 22.14 -17.20
N LYS A 229 -19.79 23.08 -16.67
CA LYS A 229 -20.17 24.46 -16.32
C LYS A 229 -21.24 24.57 -15.23
N LYS A 230 -21.42 23.53 -14.44
CA LYS A 230 -22.36 23.50 -13.29
C LYS A 230 -21.60 23.86 -12.00
N HIS A 231 -21.07 25.10 -11.93
CA HIS A 231 -20.16 25.53 -10.88
C HIS A 231 -20.77 25.42 -9.47
N GLY A 232 -22.07 25.67 -9.31
CA GLY A 232 -22.75 25.50 -8.02
C GLY A 232 -22.78 24.03 -7.56
N GLU A 233 -23.03 23.08 -8.47
CA GLU A 233 -23.00 21.65 -8.18
C GLU A 233 -21.58 21.19 -7.85
N ALA A 234 -20.57 21.69 -8.56
CA ALA A 234 -19.16 21.41 -8.28
C ALA A 234 -18.78 21.77 -6.84
N ILE A 235 -19.14 22.98 -6.41
CA ILE A 235 -18.90 23.46 -5.04
C ILE A 235 -19.59 22.56 -4.01
N VAL A 236 -20.81 22.08 -4.28
CA VAL A 236 -21.53 21.16 -3.38
C VAL A 236 -20.76 19.85 -3.22
N TYR A 237 -20.20 19.28 -4.29
CA TYR A 237 -19.40 18.06 -4.20
C TYR A 237 -18.11 18.31 -3.40
N TRP A 238 -17.37 19.39 -3.68
CA TRP A 238 -16.12 19.67 -2.98
C TRP A 238 -16.33 20.01 -1.49
N LYS A 239 -17.43 20.65 -1.12
CA LYS A 239 -17.79 20.90 0.29
C LYS A 239 -18.06 19.62 1.09
N LYS A 240 -18.45 18.51 0.46
CA LYS A 240 -18.67 17.24 1.17
C LYS A 240 -17.39 16.69 1.82
N ILE A 241 -16.21 17.09 1.33
CA ILE A 241 -14.92 16.69 1.87
C ILE A 241 -14.77 17.09 3.34
N GLU A 242 -15.35 18.22 3.74
CA GLU A 242 -15.37 18.67 5.14
C GLU A 242 -15.95 17.61 6.09
N TYR A 243 -16.98 16.87 5.64
CA TYR A 243 -17.66 15.85 6.43
C TYR A 243 -17.09 14.44 6.24
N GLN A 244 -16.28 14.25 5.21
CA GLN A 244 -15.62 12.97 4.94
C GLN A 244 -14.27 12.91 5.65
N GLN A 245 -13.34 13.74 5.24
CA GLN A 245 -11.98 13.82 5.76
C GLN A 245 -11.47 15.27 5.55
N PRO A 246 -11.66 16.16 6.53
CA PRO A 246 -11.36 17.59 6.38
C PRO A 246 -9.89 17.89 6.09
N GLU A 247 -8.98 17.01 6.44
CA GLU A 247 -7.56 17.12 6.11
C GLU A 247 -7.30 17.24 4.60
N TYR A 248 -8.18 16.72 3.75
CA TYR A 248 -8.05 16.81 2.28
C TYR A 248 -8.66 18.08 1.67
N LEU A 249 -9.23 19.00 2.47
CA LEU A 249 -9.79 20.26 1.96
C LEU A 249 -8.78 21.08 1.16
N GLY A 250 -7.49 21.01 1.53
CA GLY A 250 -6.42 21.68 0.80
C GLY A 250 -6.36 21.31 -0.69
N LEU A 251 -6.77 20.08 -1.08
CA LEU A 251 -6.74 19.62 -2.46
C LEU A 251 -7.80 20.29 -3.36
N VAL A 252 -8.85 20.86 -2.76
CA VAL A 252 -9.97 21.48 -3.50
C VAL A 252 -10.06 22.99 -3.32
N THR A 253 -9.22 23.58 -2.49
CA THR A 253 -9.27 25.01 -2.14
C THR A 253 -9.23 25.89 -3.38
N GLN A 254 -8.27 25.71 -4.29
CA GLN A 254 -8.16 26.48 -5.52
C GLN A 254 -9.34 26.25 -6.48
N LYS A 255 -9.88 25.04 -6.51
CA LYS A 255 -11.04 24.69 -7.32
C LYS A 255 -12.29 25.42 -6.83
N ILE A 256 -12.48 25.48 -5.51
CA ILE A 256 -13.58 26.23 -4.88
C ILE A 256 -13.45 27.72 -5.20
N ILE A 257 -12.25 28.31 -5.05
CA ILE A 257 -12.00 29.71 -5.39
C ILE A 257 -12.37 29.97 -6.86
N SER A 258 -11.84 29.18 -7.80
CA SER A 258 -12.10 29.35 -9.23
C SER A 258 -13.60 29.27 -9.57
N ALA A 259 -14.33 28.37 -8.91
CA ALA A 259 -15.77 28.25 -9.13
C ALA A 259 -16.55 29.47 -8.60
N TYR A 260 -16.15 30.03 -7.47
CA TYR A 260 -16.77 31.27 -6.94
C TYR A 260 -16.35 32.52 -7.72
N GLU A 261 -15.12 32.59 -8.24
CA GLU A 261 -14.66 33.65 -9.13
C GLU A 261 -15.56 33.74 -10.39
N ILE A 262 -15.86 32.60 -11.02
CA ILE A 262 -16.76 32.55 -12.18
C ILE A 262 -18.18 33.01 -11.82
N GLN A 263 -18.63 32.77 -10.60
CA GLN A 263 -19.93 33.22 -10.10
C GLN A 263 -19.92 34.67 -9.60
N ASN A 264 -18.79 35.38 -9.67
CA ASN A 264 -18.58 36.72 -9.09
C ASN A 264 -18.92 36.82 -7.59
N ASN A 265 -18.67 35.73 -6.84
CA ASN A 265 -19.00 35.63 -5.41
C ASN A 265 -17.78 35.32 -4.54
N ILE A 266 -16.71 36.13 -4.70
CA ILE A 266 -15.40 35.92 -4.03
C ILE A 266 -15.54 36.05 -2.51
N ASN A 267 -16.42 36.91 -2.00
CA ASN A 267 -16.61 37.10 -0.57
C ASN A 267 -17.09 35.81 0.14
N GLU A 268 -17.94 35.03 -0.54
CA GLU A 268 -18.38 33.74 0.01
C GLU A 268 -17.23 32.72 0.03
N ALA A 269 -16.39 32.68 -1.03
CA ALA A 269 -15.19 31.87 -1.03
C ALA A 269 -14.30 32.18 0.17
N LEU A 270 -14.01 33.47 0.39
CA LEU A 270 -13.17 33.93 1.50
C LEU A 270 -13.78 33.55 2.86
N SER A 271 -15.08 33.75 3.03
CA SER A 271 -15.79 33.37 4.27
C SER A 271 -15.68 31.89 4.58
N ILE A 272 -15.88 31.01 3.57
CA ILE A 272 -15.80 29.57 3.72
C ILE A 272 -14.37 29.13 4.04
N LEU A 273 -13.39 29.66 3.31
CA LEU A 273 -11.99 29.31 3.52
C LEU A 273 -11.48 29.78 4.87
N SER A 274 -11.88 30.97 5.34
CA SER A 274 -11.55 31.48 6.66
C SER A 274 -12.13 30.55 7.75
N ARG A 275 -13.38 30.12 7.60
CA ARG A 275 -14.00 29.13 8.49
C ARG A 275 -13.24 27.80 8.49
N TYR A 276 -12.87 27.28 7.32
CA TYR A 276 -12.08 26.06 7.22
C TYR A 276 -10.72 26.21 7.88
N TYR A 277 -10.06 27.33 7.66
CA TYR A 277 -8.79 27.61 8.31
C TYR A 277 -8.93 27.68 9.82
N ASP A 278 -9.97 28.34 10.33
CA ASP A 278 -10.21 28.45 11.77
C ASP A 278 -10.45 27.10 12.43
N LEU A 279 -11.14 26.18 11.76
CA LEU A 279 -11.46 24.86 12.29
C LEU A 279 -10.30 23.86 12.15
N TYR A 280 -9.64 23.83 10.99
CA TYR A 280 -8.73 22.73 10.63
C TYR A 280 -7.26 23.15 10.55
N LYS A 281 -6.97 24.45 10.50
CA LYS A 281 -5.62 25.05 10.51
C LYS A 281 -4.69 24.50 9.41
N LEU A 282 -5.25 24.18 8.23
CA LEU A 282 -4.50 23.69 7.07
C LEU A 282 -3.71 24.83 6.41
N LYS A 283 -2.41 24.65 6.25
CA LYS A 283 -1.50 25.67 5.68
C LYS A 283 -1.80 25.98 4.21
N THR A 284 -2.24 24.97 3.44
CA THR A 284 -2.65 25.14 2.05
C THR A 284 -3.85 26.07 1.93
N ILE A 285 -4.80 26.01 2.87
CA ILE A 285 -5.95 26.92 2.93
C ILE A 285 -5.49 28.35 3.25
N LEU A 286 -4.61 28.52 4.23
CA LEU A 286 -4.05 29.82 4.58
C LEU A 286 -3.35 30.49 3.39
N SER A 287 -2.51 29.74 2.67
CA SER A 287 -1.84 30.26 1.47
C SER A 287 -2.86 30.75 0.43
N SER A 288 -3.93 30.00 0.24
CA SER A 288 -4.99 30.39 -0.71
C SER A 288 -5.79 31.61 -0.24
N ILE A 289 -6.06 31.72 1.05
CA ILE A 289 -6.66 32.95 1.64
C ILE A 289 -5.75 34.15 1.41
N TYR A 290 -4.46 34.01 1.71
CA TYR A 290 -3.49 35.07 1.52
C TYR A 290 -3.43 35.54 0.06
N GLU A 291 -3.34 34.63 -0.92
CA GLU A 291 -3.33 34.96 -2.34
C GLU A 291 -4.64 35.67 -2.77
N LEU A 292 -5.77 35.17 -2.28
CA LEU A 292 -7.10 35.74 -2.59
C LEU A 292 -7.24 37.15 -2.04
N VAL A 293 -6.82 37.39 -0.79
CA VAL A 293 -6.84 38.70 -0.13
C VAL A 293 -5.87 39.66 -0.82
N LEU A 294 -4.66 39.22 -1.14
CA LEU A 294 -3.66 40.03 -1.83
C LEU A 294 -4.19 40.53 -3.18
N LYS A 295 -4.92 39.66 -3.90
CA LYS A 295 -5.50 40.01 -5.21
C LYS A 295 -6.69 40.93 -5.14
N ASN A 296 -7.57 40.82 -4.13
CA ASN A 296 -8.87 41.49 -4.09
C ASN A 296 -8.97 42.58 -3.04
N GLU A 297 -8.29 42.51 -1.89
CA GLU A 297 -8.36 43.47 -0.80
C GLU A 297 -7.10 44.32 -0.67
N GLY A 298 -6.01 43.90 -1.31
CA GLY A 298 -4.77 44.66 -1.38
C GLY A 298 -3.67 44.19 -0.42
N VAL A 299 -2.55 44.92 -0.51
CA VAL A 299 -1.28 44.53 0.12
C VAL A 299 -1.32 44.69 1.64
N GLU A 300 -2.00 45.72 2.14
CA GLU A 300 -2.07 46.01 3.58
C GLU A 300 -2.78 44.89 4.36
N ARG A 301 -3.89 44.43 3.83
CA ARG A 301 -4.68 43.38 4.46
C ARG A 301 -3.95 42.02 4.40
N ALA A 302 -3.30 41.75 3.27
CA ALA A 302 -2.47 40.53 3.13
C ALA A 302 -1.28 40.53 4.10
N GLU A 303 -0.66 41.70 4.33
CA GLU A 303 0.40 41.87 5.32
C GLU A 303 -0.06 41.57 6.74
N GLU A 304 -1.22 42.08 7.12
CA GLU A 304 -1.80 41.81 8.44
C GLU A 304 -1.97 40.29 8.66
N ILE A 305 -2.48 39.54 7.67
CA ILE A 305 -2.63 38.09 7.74
C ILE A 305 -1.29 37.43 7.89
N ALA A 306 -0.30 37.73 7.04
CA ALA A 306 1.03 37.13 7.07
C ALA A 306 1.75 37.40 8.38
N ARG A 307 1.67 38.64 8.93
CA ARG A 307 2.29 39.01 10.22
C ARG A 307 1.62 38.27 11.38
N ASN A 308 0.30 38.24 11.43
CA ASN A 308 -0.44 37.55 12.49
C ASN A 308 -0.12 36.06 12.51
N GLU A 309 -0.07 35.41 11.35
CA GLU A 309 0.28 34.00 11.27
C GLU A 309 1.74 33.76 11.66
N LEU A 310 2.67 34.60 11.22
CA LEU A 310 4.08 34.46 11.58
C LEU A 310 4.31 34.59 13.09
N ILE A 311 3.53 35.45 13.77
CA ILE A 311 3.59 35.61 15.23
C ILE A 311 2.99 34.42 15.96
N GLN A 312 1.81 33.95 15.49
CA GLN A 312 1.08 32.88 16.16
C GLN A 312 1.66 31.48 15.88
N ARG A 313 2.15 31.29 14.66
CA ARG A 313 2.65 29.99 14.13
C ARG A 313 3.82 30.21 13.18
N PRO A 314 5.01 30.44 13.71
CA PRO A 314 6.20 30.64 12.88
C PRO A 314 6.41 29.50 11.88
N SER A 315 6.46 29.83 10.58
CA SER A 315 6.73 28.86 9.52
C SER A 315 7.50 29.53 8.39
N LEU A 316 8.26 28.73 7.61
CA LEU A 316 8.93 29.23 6.42
C LEU A 316 7.94 29.78 5.40
N LEU A 317 6.72 29.20 5.35
CA LEU A 317 5.67 29.64 4.45
C LEU A 317 5.16 31.05 4.79
N SER A 318 4.82 31.30 6.06
CA SER A 318 4.38 32.65 6.52
C SER A 318 5.50 33.69 6.39
N LEU A 319 6.75 33.25 6.54
CA LEU A 319 7.92 34.10 6.32
C LEU A 319 8.07 34.47 4.82
N ASP A 320 7.92 33.49 3.90
CA ASP A 320 7.94 33.76 2.45
C ASP A 320 6.83 34.72 2.03
N GLN A 321 5.62 34.55 2.56
CA GLN A 321 4.50 35.45 2.32
C GLN A 321 4.80 36.88 2.77
N LEU A 322 5.41 37.05 3.93
CA LEU A 322 5.81 38.36 4.41
C LEU A 322 6.90 38.99 3.51
N PHE A 323 7.92 38.24 3.11
CA PHE A 323 8.94 38.74 2.18
C PHE A 323 8.36 39.11 0.81
N GLN A 324 7.38 38.36 0.32
CA GLN A 324 6.66 38.69 -0.92
C GLN A 324 6.02 40.09 -0.82
N ILE A 325 5.37 40.40 0.31
CA ILE A 325 4.76 41.72 0.53
C ILE A 325 5.82 42.81 0.60
N LEU A 326 6.90 42.61 1.36
CA LEU A 326 7.97 43.60 1.48
C LEU A 326 8.61 43.90 0.12
N THR A 327 8.74 42.87 -0.74
CA THR A 327 9.20 43.04 -2.12
C THR A 327 8.21 43.88 -2.96
N ILE A 328 6.90 43.61 -2.84
CA ILE A 328 5.87 44.40 -3.55
C ILE A 328 5.87 45.87 -3.10
N LYS A 329 6.03 46.12 -1.80
CA LYS A 329 6.10 47.47 -1.23
C LYS A 329 7.37 48.23 -1.58
N LYS A 330 8.35 47.55 -2.24
CA LYS A 330 9.67 48.13 -2.52
C LYS A 330 10.30 48.77 -1.27
N SER A 331 10.25 48.08 -0.14
CA SER A 331 10.80 48.55 1.10
C SER A 331 12.34 48.64 0.98
N ASN A 332 12.86 49.89 0.87
CA ASN A 332 14.30 50.12 0.82
C ASN A 332 14.99 49.86 2.16
N GLU A 333 14.24 49.43 3.17
CA GLU A 333 14.77 49.20 4.54
C GLU A 333 15.52 47.91 4.71
N ILE A 334 15.36 46.95 3.80
CA ILE A 334 16.07 45.65 3.86
C ILE A 334 16.90 45.50 2.60
N GLU A 335 18.21 45.62 2.76
CA GLU A 335 19.17 45.30 1.70
C GLU A 335 19.09 43.81 1.35
N ASN A 336 19.04 43.47 0.06
CA ASN A 336 18.99 42.09 -0.45
C ASN A 336 17.71 41.29 -0.12
N ILE A 337 16.57 41.96 0.07
CA ILE A 337 15.29 41.30 0.38
C ILE A 337 14.93 40.20 -0.64
N GLU A 338 15.22 40.44 -1.92
CA GLU A 338 14.96 39.46 -3.00
C GLU A 338 15.83 38.22 -2.87
N LEU A 339 17.10 38.39 -2.44
CA LEU A 339 18.02 37.27 -2.19
C LEU A 339 17.55 36.43 -1.00
N ILE A 340 17.09 37.08 0.07
CA ILE A 340 16.55 36.41 1.25
C ILE A 340 15.30 35.64 0.88
N GLN A 341 14.36 36.25 0.12
CA GLN A 341 13.15 35.60 -0.35
C GLN A 341 13.47 34.37 -1.21
N GLN A 342 14.42 34.49 -2.14
CA GLN A 342 14.82 33.36 -3.00
C GLN A 342 15.42 32.22 -2.17
N THR A 343 16.23 32.55 -1.15
CA THR A 343 16.82 31.55 -0.25
C THR A 343 15.74 30.81 0.55
N VAL A 344 14.74 31.54 1.07
CA VAL A 344 13.60 30.95 1.78
C VAL A 344 12.79 30.05 0.86
N LYS A 345 12.47 30.48 -0.37
CA LYS A 345 11.75 29.67 -1.37
C LYS A 345 12.49 28.37 -1.72
N ASN A 346 13.81 28.46 -1.92
CA ASN A 346 14.62 27.29 -2.21
C ASN A 346 14.59 26.30 -1.03
N SER A 347 14.73 26.83 0.19
CA SER A 347 14.67 26.02 1.42
C SER A 347 13.31 25.31 1.59
N ILE A 348 12.20 25.99 1.28
CA ILE A 348 10.87 25.38 1.26
C ILE A 348 10.82 24.26 0.22
N GLY A 349 11.23 24.54 -1.02
CA GLY A 349 11.18 23.59 -2.14
C GLY A 349 11.97 22.31 -1.89
N GLU A 350 13.15 22.41 -1.25
CA GLU A 350 14.00 21.26 -0.92
C GLU A 350 13.42 20.39 0.20
N ARG A 351 12.74 20.99 1.17
CA ARG A 351 12.30 20.35 2.41
C ARG A 351 10.85 19.88 2.40
N ARG A 352 10.10 20.20 1.36
CA ARG A 352 8.68 19.87 1.24
C ARG A 352 8.48 18.45 0.75
N PHE A 353 8.02 17.54 1.64
CA PHE A 353 7.77 16.14 1.32
C PHE A 353 6.45 15.66 1.90
N PHE A 354 5.83 14.73 1.19
CA PHE A 354 4.71 13.93 1.67
C PHE A 354 5.26 12.59 2.17
N ASN A 355 5.13 12.31 3.45
CA ASN A 355 5.61 11.05 4.02
C ASN A 355 4.47 10.04 4.12
N CYS A 356 4.68 8.85 3.60
CA CYS A 356 3.73 7.76 3.78
C CYS A 356 3.69 7.30 5.24
N ASN A 357 2.50 7.27 5.84
CA ASN A 357 2.30 6.85 7.23
C ASN A 357 2.57 5.35 7.45
N GLU A 358 2.47 4.53 6.38
CA GLU A 358 2.67 3.08 6.45
C GLU A 358 4.14 2.66 6.29
N CYS A 359 4.86 3.23 5.32
CA CYS A 359 6.20 2.76 4.98
C CYS A 359 7.30 3.82 5.07
N GLY A 360 6.95 5.07 5.39
CA GLY A 360 7.91 6.18 5.48
C GLY A 360 8.43 6.68 4.12
N PHE A 361 7.87 6.22 2.99
CA PHE A 361 8.27 6.70 1.66
C PHE A 361 8.04 8.21 1.53
N LYS A 362 9.06 8.93 1.05
CA LYS A 362 9.03 10.39 0.87
C LYS A 362 8.75 10.73 -0.59
N ALA A 363 7.65 11.41 -0.86
CA ALA A 363 7.26 11.88 -2.19
C ALA A 363 7.33 13.41 -2.28
N LYS A 364 7.69 13.95 -3.44
CA LYS A 364 7.64 15.40 -3.73
C LYS A 364 6.24 15.87 -4.10
N GLN A 365 5.36 14.95 -4.48
CA GLN A 365 3.99 15.22 -4.88
C GLN A 365 3.03 14.31 -4.09
N PHE A 366 1.80 14.77 -3.91
CA PHE A 366 0.74 13.97 -3.32
C PHE A 366 0.34 12.82 -4.26
N HIS A 367 0.14 11.64 -3.66
CA HIS A 367 -0.35 10.45 -4.35
C HIS A 367 -1.47 9.81 -3.54
N TRP A 368 -2.56 9.42 -4.17
CA TRP A 368 -3.63 8.64 -3.54
C TRP A 368 -3.16 7.23 -3.16
N GLN A 369 -2.31 6.63 -3.99
CA GLN A 369 -1.66 5.37 -3.71
C GLN A 369 -0.16 5.60 -3.50
N CYS A 370 0.39 5.10 -2.41
CA CYS A 370 1.83 5.22 -2.12
C CYS A 370 2.66 4.45 -3.16
N PRO A 371 3.63 5.07 -3.85
CA PRO A 371 4.49 4.36 -4.79
C PRO A 371 5.41 3.32 -4.14
N GLY A 372 5.68 3.44 -2.83
CA GLY A 372 6.57 2.52 -2.11
C GLY A 372 5.88 1.25 -1.64
N CYS A 373 4.72 1.36 -1.00
CA CYS A 373 4.02 0.21 -0.40
C CYS A 373 2.67 -0.11 -1.04
N ASN A 374 2.22 0.67 -2.02
CA ASN A 374 0.92 0.56 -2.70
C ASN A 374 -0.31 0.73 -1.78
N SER A 375 -0.15 1.21 -0.56
CA SER A 375 -1.27 1.54 0.33
C SER A 375 -2.01 2.78 -0.18
N TRP A 376 -3.35 2.76 -0.08
CA TRP A 376 -4.20 3.89 -0.43
C TRP A 376 -4.39 4.83 0.76
N GLU A 377 -4.59 6.13 0.50
CA GLU A 377 -4.82 7.18 1.52
C GLU A 377 -3.75 7.20 2.63
N SER A 378 -2.54 6.76 2.34
CA SER A 378 -1.44 6.66 3.30
C SER A 378 -0.49 7.86 3.29
N LEU A 379 -0.64 8.77 2.32
CA LEU A 379 0.07 10.05 2.30
C LEU A 379 -0.86 11.14 2.81
N PRO A 380 -0.40 12.03 3.73
CA PRO A 380 -1.18 13.19 4.15
C PRO A 380 -1.40 14.12 2.95
N SER A 381 -2.48 14.90 2.98
CA SER A 381 -2.78 15.87 1.91
C SER A 381 -1.89 17.10 1.94
N GLU A 382 -1.29 17.38 3.10
CA GLU A 382 -0.32 18.45 3.25
C GLU A 382 1.09 17.88 3.40
N PRO A 383 2.08 18.50 2.77
CA PRO A 383 3.47 18.14 2.97
C PRO A 383 3.90 18.45 4.39
N ILE A 384 4.78 17.63 4.93
CA ILE A 384 5.44 17.92 6.20
C ILE A 384 6.39 19.10 5.95
N ASP A 385 6.04 20.27 6.50
CA ASP A 385 7.02 21.32 6.70
C ASP A 385 7.89 20.93 7.88
N ILE A 386 9.18 20.96 7.69
CA ILE A 386 10.09 20.94 8.83
C ILE A 386 9.84 22.26 9.56
N THR A 387 9.03 22.20 10.61
CA THR A 387 8.95 23.26 11.61
C THR A 387 10.37 23.55 12.08
N LEU A 388 10.65 24.82 12.37
CA LEU A 388 11.92 25.24 12.98
C LEU A 388 12.11 24.67 14.40
N GLU A 389 11.26 23.74 14.82
CA GLU A 389 11.39 22.97 16.05
C GLU A 389 12.38 21.83 15.83
N ASN A 390 13.49 21.93 16.59
CA ASN A 390 14.61 20.99 16.65
C ASN A 390 14.25 19.53 16.87
#